data_89feb2a544db5ac5a6afaa47066e8329
#
_entry.id   89feb2a544db5ac5a6afaa47066e8329
#
_cell.length_a   1.000
_cell.length_b   1.000
_cell.length_c   1.000
_cell.angle_alpha   90.00
_cell.angle_beta   90.00
_cell.angle_gamma   90.00
#
_symmetry.space_group_name_H-M   'P 1'
#
loop_
_entity.id
_entity.type
_entity.pdbx_description
1 polymer ?
#
loop_
_entity_poly.entity_id
_entity_poly.type
_entity_poly.pdbx_seq_one_letter_code
_entity_poly.pdbx_strand_id
1 'polypeptide(L)'
;MDIFIILLNLVICAIFVMETYPLSEATRRLLWNTEVIIVLFFIVEYIARLYAAKDRLRQLVDIYSIVDLIAIVPTISLLVLPLFGLTPNFGFIKLIRVIRVFRIFRFLRFTADPQFFFGSITNRLLNLIRLFLTILMIFFISSGLFFYVENPFNPNVRTFGDAFYFTVVTLTTVGFGDITPLSEAGKWVTVLMILSGIILIPWQISRIVKEWIYISTKKEVLCPGCGLRYHDKNASHCK
;
A
#
# COMPACT_ATOMS: atom_id res chain seq x y z
N MET A 1 11.15 16.64 -0.91
CA MET A 1 9.91 16.54 -0.13
C MET A 1 9.38 15.11 -0.15
N ASP A 2 9.45 14.44 -1.27
CA ASP A 2 8.80 13.14 -1.52
C ASP A 2 9.43 11.97 -0.75
N ILE A 3 10.77 11.92 -0.63
CA ILE A 3 11.46 10.90 0.19
C ILE A 3 11.04 11.01 1.66
N PHE A 4 10.87 12.23 2.16
CA PHE A 4 10.42 12.45 3.53
C PHE A 4 9.00 11.91 3.75
N ILE A 5 8.10 12.10 2.79
CA ILE A 5 6.73 11.56 2.85
C ILE A 5 6.74 10.03 2.80
N ILE A 6 7.61 9.43 1.97
CA ILE A 6 7.81 7.96 1.94
C ILE A 6 8.25 7.45 3.31
N LEU A 7 9.26 8.08 3.91
CA LEU A 7 9.73 7.69 5.24
C LEU A 7 8.64 7.81 6.30
N LEU A 8 7.86 8.89 6.30
CA LEU A 8 6.73 9.05 7.21
C LEU A 8 5.66 7.96 7.01
N ASN A 9 5.37 7.57 5.76
CA ASN A 9 4.46 6.47 5.48
C ASN A 9 5.01 5.11 5.98
N LEU A 10 6.31 4.86 5.83
CA LEU A 10 6.94 3.65 6.39
C LEU A 10 6.86 3.63 7.93
N VAL A 11 7.13 4.77 8.56
CA VAL A 11 7.02 4.90 10.03
C VAL A 11 5.59 4.63 10.49
N ILE A 12 4.57 5.17 9.82
CA ILE A 12 3.17 4.91 10.19
C ILE A 12 2.77 3.44 10.02
N CYS A 13 3.24 2.78 8.96
CA CYS A 13 3.02 1.34 8.78
C CYS A 13 3.74 0.52 9.86
N ALA A 14 4.95 0.92 10.26
CA ALA A 14 5.69 0.29 11.35
C ALA A 14 4.97 0.48 12.70
N ILE A 15 4.46 1.68 12.99
CA ILE A 15 3.65 1.96 14.19
C ILE A 15 2.43 1.04 14.22
N PHE A 16 1.71 0.92 13.11
CA PHE A 16 0.55 0.03 12.99
C PHE A 16 0.90 -1.43 13.34
N VAL A 17 2.03 -1.93 12.83
CA VAL A 17 2.52 -3.29 13.15
C VAL A 17 2.88 -3.38 14.64
N MET A 18 3.61 -2.43 15.18
CA MET A 18 4.03 -2.44 16.57
C MET A 18 2.85 -2.39 17.54
N GLU A 19 1.77 -1.68 17.23
CA GLU A 19 0.55 -1.62 18.06
C GLU A 19 -0.13 -3.00 18.25
N THR A 20 0.15 -3.98 17.39
CA THR A 20 -0.39 -5.34 17.52
C THR A 20 0.36 -6.20 18.54
N TYR A 21 1.53 -5.76 18.98
CA TYR A 21 2.33 -6.48 19.98
C TYR A 21 1.99 -6.02 21.41
N PRO A 22 2.27 -6.86 22.43
CA PRO A 22 2.10 -6.47 23.82
C PRO A 22 3.19 -5.45 24.21
N LEU A 23 2.83 -4.16 24.19
CA LEU A 23 3.71 -3.05 24.51
C LEU A 23 3.42 -2.48 25.89
N SER A 24 4.45 -1.84 26.51
CA SER A 24 4.26 -1.05 27.71
C SER A 24 3.36 0.17 27.43
N GLU A 25 2.63 0.64 28.45
CA GLU A 25 1.75 1.82 28.31
C GLU A 25 2.53 3.07 27.89
N ALA A 26 3.76 3.22 28.34
CA ALA A 26 4.63 4.33 27.96
C ALA A 26 4.94 4.29 26.45
N THR A 27 5.31 3.12 25.92
CA THR A 27 5.59 2.92 24.49
C THR A 27 4.34 3.16 23.66
N ARG A 28 3.18 2.65 24.10
CA ARG A 28 1.90 2.84 23.41
C ARG A 28 1.53 4.32 23.29
N ARG A 29 1.70 5.11 24.36
CA ARG A 29 1.50 6.56 24.34
C ARG A 29 2.44 7.28 23.40
N LEU A 30 3.71 6.87 23.39
CA LEU A 30 4.71 7.45 22.50
C LEU A 30 4.35 7.17 21.02
N LEU A 31 3.99 5.94 20.68
CA LEU A 31 3.57 5.58 19.32
C LEU A 31 2.33 6.37 18.89
N TRP A 32 1.32 6.48 19.77
CA TRP A 32 0.12 7.28 19.51
C TRP A 32 0.44 8.76 19.25
N ASN A 33 1.27 9.38 20.09
CA ASN A 33 1.66 10.76 19.88
C ASN A 33 2.42 10.97 18.57
N THR A 34 3.33 10.03 18.24
CA THR A 34 4.06 10.06 16.97
C THR A 34 3.11 9.89 15.78
N GLU A 35 2.15 8.98 15.86
CA GLU A 35 1.11 8.82 14.84
C GLU A 35 0.32 10.10 14.63
N VAL A 36 -0.16 10.74 15.70
CA VAL A 36 -0.92 12.00 15.63
C VAL A 36 -0.10 13.10 14.96
N ILE A 37 1.18 13.26 15.32
CA ILE A 37 2.06 14.27 14.71
C ILE A 37 2.21 14.02 13.19
N ILE A 38 2.43 12.77 12.78
CA ILE A 38 2.57 12.43 11.36
C ILE A 38 1.26 12.68 10.61
N VAL A 39 0.11 12.33 11.20
CA VAL A 39 -1.19 12.57 10.57
C VAL A 39 -1.49 14.06 10.45
N LEU A 40 -1.16 14.88 11.46
CA LEU A 40 -1.26 16.34 11.35
C LEU A 40 -0.41 16.88 10.20
N PHE A 41 0.80 16.39 10.03
CA PHE A 41 1.63 16.74 8.87
C PHE A 41 0.94 16.38 7.55
N PHE A 42 0.35 15.20 7.46
CA PHE A 42 -0.38 14.77 6.27
C PHE A 42 -1.64 15.60 6.00
N ILE A 43 -2.32 16.07 7.03
CA ILE A 43 -3.46 16.99 6.87
C ILE A 43 -3.00 18.31 6.25
N VAL A 44 -1.92 18.89 6.77
CA VAL A 44 -1.36 20.15 6.24
C VAL A 44 -0.95 19.96 4.79
N GLU A 45 -0.26 18.87 4.46
CA GLU A 45 0.13 18.50 3.08
C GLU A 45 -1.09 18.36 2.16
N TYR A 46 -2.15 17.67 2.61
CA TYR A 46 -3.38 17.49 1.86
C TYR A 46 -4.08 18.83 1.57
N ILE A 47 -4.21 19.69 2.60
CA ILE A 47 -4.82 21.02 2.47
C ILE A 47 -3.99 21.89 1.52
N ALA A 48 -2.66 21.89 1.65
CA ALA A 48 -1.77 22.65 0.77
C ALA A 48 -1.93 22.24 -0.70
N ARG A 49 -2.04 20.95 -0.98
CA ARG A 49 -2.30 20.44 -2.33
C ARG A 49 -3.66 20.84 -2.87
N LEU A 50 -4.70 20.75 -2.04
CA LEU A 50 -6.06 21.17 -2.42
C LEU A 50 -6.09 22.67 -2.74
N TYR A 51 -5.33 23.48 -2.01
CA TYR A 51 -5.25 24.92 -2.23
C TYR A 51 -4.49 25.28 -3.52
N ALA A 52 -3.45 24.49 -3.87
CA ALA A 52 -2.64 24.67 -5.07
C ALA A 52 -3.33 24.17 -6.34
N ALA A 53 -4.37 23.36 -6.23
CA ALA A 53 -5.08 22.80 -7.37
C ALA A 53 -5.91 23.84 -8.11
N LYS A 54 -5.84 23.86 -9.48
CA LYS A 54 -6.67 24.71 -10.33
C LYS A 54 -8.16 24.38 -10.18
N ASP A 55 -8.50 23.08 -10.19
CA ASP A 55 -9.86 22.54 -10.05
C ASP A 55 -9.98 21.72 -8.76
N ARG A 56 -10.44 22.36 -7.69
CA ARG A 56 -10.54 21.75 -6.34
C ARG A 56 -11.46 20.55 -6.29
N LEU A 57 -12.60 20.60 -6.98
CA LEU A 57 -13.57 19.49 -7.02
C LEU A 57 -12.98 18.26 -7.72
N ARG A 58 -12.29 18.46 -8.84
CA ARG A 58 -11.63 17.39 -9.57
C ARG A 58 -10.51 16.77 -8.75
N GLN A 59 -9.76 17.60 -7.98
CA GLN A 59 -8.72 17.13 -7.08
C GLN A 59 -9.28 16.29 -5.92
N LEU A 60 -10.45 16.64 -5.37
CA LEU A 60 -11.09 15.84 -4.30
C LEU A 60 -11.54 14.45 -4.78
N VAL A 61 -11.98 14.33 -6.04
CA VAL A 61 -12.43 13.06 -6.62
C VAL A 61 -11.27 12.23 -7.19
N ASP A 62 -10.06 12.80 -7.23
CA ASP A 62 -8.87 12.08 -7.67
C ASP A 62 -8.58 10.89 -6.74
N ILE A 63 -8.25 9.72 -7.32
CA ILE A 63 -8.05 8.47 -6.58
C ILE A 63 -6.98 8.60 -5.49
N TYR A 64 -5.92 9.38 -5.75
CA TYR A 64 -4.85 9.59 -4.78
C TYR A 64 -5.29 10.47 -3.61
N SER A 65 -6.14 11.46 -3.87
CA SER A 65 -6.75 12.31 -2.84
C SER A 65 -7.72 11.53 -1.95
N ILE A 66 -8.50 10.63 -2.54
CA ILE A 66 -9.39 9.72 -1.79
C ILE A 66 -8.56 8.79 -0.88
N VAL A 67 -7.49 8.23 -1.40
CA VAL A 67 -6.57 7.38 -0.63
C VAL A 67 -5.93 8.14 0.54
N ASP A 68 -5.50 9.38 0.31
CA ASP A 68 -4.96 10.23 1.37
C ASP A 68 -6.03 10.50 2.45
N LEU A 69 -7.27 10.76 2.04
CA LEU A 69 -8.38 10.98 2.96
C LEU A 69 -8.68 9.73 3.81
N ILE A 70 -8.77 8.56 3.18
CA ILE A 70 -8.96 7.27 3.87
C ILE A 70 -7.86 7.03 4.91
N ALA A 71 -6.62 7.41 4.62
CA ALA A 71 -5.51 7.26 5.55
C ALA A 71 -5.57 8.21 6.76
N ILE A 72 -6.15 9.40 6.58
CA ILE A 72 -6.22 10.46 7.60
C ILE A 72 -7.44 10.30 8.49
N VAL A 73 -8.61 9.97 7.93
CA VAL A 73 -9.91 9.89 8.61
C VAL A 73 -9.89 9.07 9.91
N PRO A 74 -9.27 7.88 9.99
CA PRO A 74 -9.27 7.08 11.20
C PRO A 74 -8.70 7.80 12.42
N THR A 75 -7.57 8.47 12.27
CA THR A 75 -6.93 9.17 13.39
C THR A 75 -7.66 10.44 13.75
N ILE A 76 -8.15 11.20 12.76
CA ILE A 76 -8.98 12.38 13.02
C ILE A 76 -10.24 11.99 13.76
N SER A 77 -10.94 10.95 13.36
CA SER A 77 -12.17 10.54 14.01
C SER A 77 -11.95 10.19 15.48
N LEU A 78 -10.86 9.48 15.81
CA LEU A 78 -10.52 9.16 17.20
C LEU A 78 -10.13 10.40 18.03
N LEU A 79 -9.59 11.44 17.39
CA LEU A 79 -9.21 12.68 18.07
C LEU A 79 -10.40 13.62 18.27
N VAL A 80 -11.28 13.73 17.26
CA VAL A 80 -12.34 14.75 17.20
C VAL A 80 -13.64 14.30 17.88
N LEU A 81 -14.03 13.00 17.72
CA LEU A 81 -15.28 12.51 18.33
C LEU A 81 -15.38 12.75 19.84
N PRO A 82 -14.32 12.50 20.64
CA PRO A 82 -14.38 12.77 22.08
C PRO A 82 -14.56 14.25 22.42
N LEU A 83 -14.06 15.18 21.57
CA LEU A 83 -14.22 16.63 21.79
C LEU A 83 -15.69 17.09 21.67
N PHE A 84 -16.50 16.37 20.87
CA PHE A 84 -17.93 16.61 20.72
C PHE A 84 -18.79 15.81 21.71
N GLY A 85 -18.17 15.16 22.70
CA GLY A 85 -18.88 14.33 23.69
C GLY A 85 -19.45 13.02 23.10
N LEU A 86 -19.11 12.69 21.86
CA LEU A 86 -19.52 11.46 21.20
C LEU A 86 -18.54 10.34 21.59
N THR A 87 -18.95 9.47 22.51
CA THR A 87 -18.19 8.25 22.81
C THR A 87 -18.38 7.24 21.69
N PRO A 88 -17.34 6.90 20.91
CA PRO A 88 -17.49 5.96 19.83
C PRO A 88 -17.85 4.58 20.36
N ASN A 89 -18.89 3.96 19.78
CA ASN A 89 -19.29 2.58 20.09
C ASN A 89 -18.14 1.62 19.83
N PHE A 90 -18.09 0.52 20.57
CA PHE A 90 -17.04 -0.50 20.45
C PHE A 90 -16.87 -1.03 19.01
N GLY A 91 -17.98 -1.19 18.27
CA GLY A 91 -17.96 -1.58 16.86
C GLY A 91 -17.31 -0.53 15.95
N PHE A 92 -17.55 0.76 16.21
CA PHE A 92 -16.95 1.87 15.46
C PHE A 92 -15.44 1.95 15.67
N ILE A 93 -14.97 1.74 16.92
CA ILE A 93 -13.53 1.70 17.22
C ILE A 93 -12.85 0.55 16.46
N LYS A 94 -13.50 -0.63 16.40
CA LYS A 94 -12.99 -1.78 15.61
C LYS A 94 -12.89 -1.41 14.13
N LEU A 95 -13.93 -0.81 13.55
CA LEU A 95 -13.95 -0.40 12.15
C LEU A 95 -12.82 0.59 11.84
N ILE A 96 -12.61 1.60 12.68
CA ILE A 96 -11.53 2.56 12.53
C ILE A 96 -10.16 1.88 12.53
N ARG A 97 -9.94 0.90 13.40
CA ARG A 97 -8.68 0.14 13.44
C ARG A 97 -8.44 -0.63 12.14
N VAL A 98 -9.48 -1.26 11.59
CA VAL A 98 -9.40 -1.98 10.31
C VAL A 98 -9.07 -1.02 9.16
N ILE A 99 -9.71 0.15 9.10
CA ILE A 99 -9.47 1.15 8.05
C ILE A 99 -8.02 1.67 8.08
N ARG A 100 -7.35 1.66 9.23
CA ARG A 100 -5.92 2.05 9.33
C ARG A 100 -5.00 1.20 8.43
N VAL A 101 -5.36 -0.06 8.14
CA VAL A 101 -4.59 -0.92 7.23
C VAL A 101 -4.43 -0.29 5.86
N PHE A 102 -5.45 0.41 5.38
CA PHE A 102 -5.47 1.02 4.04
C PHE A 102 -4.52 2.22 3.86
N ARG A 103 -3.86 2.67 4.94
CA ARG A 103 -2.83 3.72 4.84
C ARG A 103 -1.69 3.38 3.90
N ILE A 104 -1.39 2.09 3.76
CA ILE A 104 -0.35 1.62 2.85
C ILE A 104 -0.65 2.00 1.38
N PHE A 105 -1.91 2.21 1.01
CA PHE A 105 -2.27 2.67 -0.34
C PHE A 105 -1.68 4.04 -0.70
N ARG A 106 -1.21 4.82 0.27
CA ARG A 106 -0.47 6.06 -0.04
C ARG A 106 0.78 5.80 -0.88
N PHE A 107 1.36 4.59 -0.80
CA PHE A 107 2.48 4.21 -1.67
C PHE A 107 2.09 4.13 -3.16
N LEU A 108 0.81 3.97 -3.50
CA LEU A 108 0.34 3.99 -4.89
C LEU A 108 0.68 5.31 -5.60
N ARG A 109 0.64 6.43 -4.88
CA ARG A 109 1.01 7.73 -5.43
C ARG A 109 2.45 7.72 -5.96
N PHE A 110 3.38 7.13 -5.22
CA PHE A 110 4.79 7.10 -5.60
C PHE A 110 5.07 6.18 -6.79
N THR A 111 4.15 5.28 -7.10
CA THR A 111 4.25 4.41 -8.27
C THR A 111 3.65 5.02 -9.53
N ALA A 112 2.85 6.08 -9.41
CA ALA A 112 2.13 6.68 -10.53
C ALA A 112 2.97 7.68 -11.33
N ASP A 113 3.87 8.43 -10.68
CA ASP A 113 4.68 9.46 -11.33
C ASP A 113 6.09 8.93 -11.66
N PRO A 114 6.43 8.78 -12.96
CA PRO A 114 7.78 8.37 -13.39
C PRO A 114 8.88 9.38 -13.04
N GLN A 115 8.53 10.67 -12.89
CA GLN A 115 9.50 11.74 -12.59
C GLN A 115 9.79 11.87 -11.10
N PHE A 116 9.00 11.18 -10.27
CA PHE A 116 9.09 11.23 -8.82
C PHE A 116 10.44 10.77 -8.27
N PHE A 117 11.03 9.71 -8.84
CA PHE A 117 12.34 9.21 -8.48
C PHE A 117 13.47 9.86 -9.31
N PHE A 118 13.89 11.09 -8.95
CA PHE A 118 15.14 11.72 -9.38
C PHE A 118 15.41 11.82 -10.90
N GLY A 119 14.41 11.85 -11.76
CA GLY A 119 14.59 12.14 -13.20
C GLY A 119 15.55 11.24 -13.99
N SER A 120 16.32 10.37 -13.32
CA SER A 120 17.38 9.52 -13.89
C SER A 120 17.16 8.02 -13.70
N ILE A 121 16.06 7.60 -13.04
CA ILE A 121 15.79 6.18 -12.83
C ILE A 121 15.30 5.57 -14.14
N THR A 122 16.00 4.52 -14.57
CA THR A 122 15.59 3.73 -15.73
C THR A 122 14.17 3.18 -15.51
N ASN A 123 13.31 3.24 -16.54
CA ASN A 123 11.95 2.67 -16.51
C ASN A 123 11.90 1.25 -15.95
N ARG A 124 12.96 0.47 -16.17
CA ARG A 124 13.13 -0.89 -15.63
C ARG A 124 13.12 -0.92 -14.10
N LEU A 125 13.91 -0.07 -13.46
CA LEU A 125 13.98 -0.02 -11.99
C LEU A 125 12.66 0.47 -11.38
N LEU A 126 12.01 1.45 -12.02
CA LEU A 126 10.66 1.91 -11.62
C LEU A 126 9.65 0.78 -11.65
N ASN A 127 9.65 -0.06 -12.68
CA ASN A 127 8.72 -1.17 -12.79
C ASN A 127 8.99 -2.28 -11.77
N LEU A 128 10.26 -2.54 -11.44
CA LEU A 128 10.62 -3.46 -10.35
C LEU A 128 10.17 -2.91 -8.99
N ILE A 129 10.36 -1.62 -8.73
CA ILE A 129 9.89 -0.97 -7.50
C ILE A 129 8.36 -1.05 -7.41
N ARG A 130 7.65 -0.77 -8.50
CA ARG A 130 6.18 -0.90 -8.57
C ARG A 130 5.72 -2.31 -8.25
N LEU A 131 6.35 -3.33 -8.84
CA LEU A 131 6.05 -4.73 -8.53
C LEU A 131 6.24 -5.01 -7.04
N PHE A 132 7.41 -4.68 -6.51
CA PHE A 132 7.73 -4.91 -5.10
C PHE A 132 6.73 -4.22 -4.17
N LEU A 133 6.41 -2.94 -4.41
CA LEU A 133 5.43 -2.20 -3.62
C LEU A 133 4.03 -2.79 -3.74
N THR A 134 3.63 -3.27 -4.93
CA THR A 134 2.32 -3.91 -5.10
C THR A 134 2.22 -5.20 -4.30
N ILE A 135 3.24 -6.05 -4.36
CA ILE A 135 3.30 -7.30 -3.57
C ILE A 135 3.28 -6.98 -2.08
N LEU A 136 4.10 -6.02 -1.65
CA LEU A 136 4.14 -5.58 -0.25
C LEU A 136 2.78 -5.07 0.23
N MET A 137 2.09 -4.27 -0.58
CA MET A 137 0.74 -3.77 -0.26
C MET A 137 -0.28 -4.91 -0.14
N ILE A 138 -0.26 -5.88 -1.06
CA ILE A 138 -1.16 -7.04 -1.00
C ILE A 138 -0.92 -7.80 0.30
N PHE A 139 0.32 -8.12 0.63
CA PHE A 139 0.67 -8.83 1.85
C PHE A 139 0.29 -8.05 3.11
N PHE A 140 0.60 -6.77 3.15
CA PHE A 140 0.33 -5.93 4.32
C PHE A 140 -1.18 -5.77 4.57
N ILE A 141 -1.96 -5.47 3.53
CA ILE A 141 -3.42 -5.30 3.65
C ILE A 141 -4.08 -6.61 4.04
N SER A 142 -3.74 -7.69 3.36
CA SER A 142 -4.29 -9.02 3.64
C SER A 142 -3.99 -9.45 5.08
N SER A 143 -2.74 -9.26 5.53
CA SER A 143 -2.33 -9.57 6.90
C SER A 143 -3.04 -8.72 7.94
N GLY A 144 -3.19 -7.43 7.67
CA GLY A 144 -3.87 -6.52 8.59
C GLY A 144 -5.37 -6.84 8.71
N LEU A 145 -6.05 -7.10 7.59
CA LEU A 145 -7.45 -7.50 7.58
C LEU A 145 -7.63 -8.84 8.30
N PHE A 146 -6.80 -9.83 7.97
CA PHE A 146 -6.84 -11.14 8.60
C PHE A 146 -6.59 -11.05 10.11
N PHE A 147 -5.59 -10.27 10.52
CA PHE A 147 -5.30 -10.04 11.94
C PHE A 147 -6.51 -9.50 12.69
N TYR A 148 -7.14 -8.42 12.21
CA TYR A 148 -8.26 -7.80 12.94
C TYR A 148 -9.50 -8.67 13.01
N VAL A 149 -9.72 -9.53 12.03
CA VAL A 149 -10.89 -10.42 11.98
C VAL A 149 -10.67 -11.68 12.80
N GLU A 150 -9.45 -12.26 12.77
CA GLU A 150 -9.15 -13.54 13.41
C GLU A 150 -8.62 -13.40 14.85
N ASN A 151 -7.85 -12.36 15.16
CA ASN A 151 -7.24 -12.19 16.49
C ASN A 151 -8.22 -12.37 17.67
N PRO A 152 -9.50 -11.94 17.61
CA PRO A 152 -10.46 -12.16 18.70
C PRO A 152 -10.88 -13.62 18.89
N PHE A 153 -10.73 -14.48 17.88
CA PHE A 153 -11.28 -15.85 17.85
C PHE A 153 -10.19 -16.91 17.74
N ASN A 154 -9.02 -16.56 17.21
CA ASN A 154 -7.98 -17.51 16.84
C ASN A 154 -6.75 -17.35 17.77
N PRO A 155 -6.49 -18.33 18.66
CA PRO A 155 -5.37 -18.28 19.58
C PRO A 155 -3.99 -18.32 18.89
N ASN A 156 -3.94 -18.76 17.63
CA ASN A 156 -2.72 -18.82 16.82
C ASN A 156 -2.40 -17.49 16.10
N VAL A 157 -3.32 -16.51 16.15
CA VAL A 157 -3.16 -15.19 15.52
C VAL A 157 -3.12 -14.13 16.62
N ARG A 158 -1.96 -13.96 17.27
CA ARG A 158 -1.79 -13.03 18.38
C ARG A 158 -1.23 -11.68 17.97
N THR A 159 -0.40 -11.68 16.93
CA THR A 159 0.33 -10.51 16.44
C THR A 159 0.14 -10.34 14.94
N PHE A 160 0.48 -9.16 14.43
CA PHE A 160 0.55 -8.96 12.99
C PHE A 160 1.54 -9.92 12.31
N GLY A 161 2.61 -10.30 12.99
CA GLY A 161 3.58 -11.26 12.49
C GLY A 161 2.98 -12.63 12.17
N ASP A 162 2.09 -13.14 13.02
CA ASP A 162 1.39 -14.41 12.80
C ASP A 162 0.47 -14.31 11.57
N ALA A 163 -0.26 -13.21 11.46
CA ALA A 163 -1.13 -12.95 10.31
C ALA A 163 -0.33 -12.76 9.01
N PHE A 164 0.83 -12.10 9.09
CA PHE A 164 1.72 -11.91 7.95
C PHE A 164 2.32 -13.24 7.48
N TYR A 165 2.78 -14.07 8.42
CA TYR A 165 3.24 -15.41 8.13
C TYR A 165 2.16 -16.23 7.41
N PHE A 166 0.95 -16.28 7.97
CA PHE A 166 -0.19 -16.96 7.34
C PHE A 166 -0.44 -16.45 5.91
N THR A 167 -0.43 -15.13 5.73
CA THR A 167 -0.65 -14.50 4.42
C THR A 167 0.41 -14.92 3.41
N VAL A 168 1.69 -14.89 3.80
CA VAL A 168 2.80 -15.28 2.92
C VAL A 168 2.68 -16.76 2.55
N VAL A 169 2.48 -17.64 3.52
CA VAL A 169 2.37 -19.09 3.31
C VAL A 169 1.18 -19.44 2.41
N THR A 170 0.05 -18.72 2.59
CA THR A 170 -1.16 -18.96 1.80
C THR A 170 -1.03 -18.42 0.37
N LEU A 171 -0.56 -17.19 0.18
CA LEU A 171 -0.43 -16.56 -1.14
C LEU A 171 0.69 -17.20 -1.98
N THR A 172 1.72 -17.73 -1.34
CA THR A 172 2.76 -18.49 -2.02
C THR A 172 2.39 -19.97 -2.26
N THR A 173 1.17 -20.36 -1.88
CA THR A 173 0.62 -21.73 -2.06
C THR A 173 1.40 -22.82 -1.32
N VAL A 174 2.19 -22.48 -0.31
CA VAL A 174 2.91 -23.45 0.55
C VAL A 174 1.94 -24.19 1.47
N GLY A 175 1.07 -23.47 2.19
CA GLY A 175 -0.06 -24.01 2.95
C GLY A 175 0.32 -25.02 4.04
N PHE A 176 1.18 -24.67 4.99
CA PHE A 176 1.58 -25.56 6.11
C PHE A 176 0.39 -26.02 6.95
N GLY A 177 -0.68 -25.23 7.06
CA GLY A 177 -1.88 -25.58 7.81
C GLY A 177 -1.79 -25.41 9.34
N ASP A 178 -0.72 -24.81 9.83
CA ASP A 178 -0.48 -24.50 11.24
C ASP A 178 -1.32 -23.30 11.73
N ILE A 179 -1.61 -22.35 10.84
CA ILE A 179 -2.59 -21.28 11.02
C ILE A 179 -3.68 -21.43 9.97
N THR A 180 -4.93 -21.44 10.41
CA THR A 180 -6.11 -21.53 9.55
C THR A 180 -7.19 -20.56 10.04
N PRO A 181 -8.04 -19.98 9.16
CA PRO A 181 -9.12 -19.10 9.57
C PRO A 181 -10.19 -19.88 10.34
N LEU A 182 -10.52 -19.44 11.54
CA LEU A 182 -11.56 -20.02 12.39
C LEU A 182 -12.90 -19.28 12.25
N SER A 183 -12.88 -17.95 12.08
CA SER A 183 -14.08 -17.15 11.92
C SER A 183 -14.63 -17.18 10.49
N GLU A 184 -15.94 -17.03 10.33
CA GLU A 184 -16.56 -16.90 9.00
C GLU A 184 -16.02 -15.67 8.23
N ALA A 185 -15.84 -14.56 8.92
CA ALA A 185 -15.25 -13.36 8.31
C ALA A 185 -13.78 -13.58 7.90
N GLY A 186 -12.99 -14.32 8.69
CA GLY A 186 -11.62 -14.69 8.36
C GLY A 186 -11.54 -15.60 7.13
N LYS A 187 -12.47 -16.53 6.97
CA LYS A 187 -12.58 -17.36 5.76
C LYS A 187 -12.82 -16.50 4.52
N TRP A 188 -13.74 -15.51 4.59
CA TRP A 188 -14.00 -14.59 3.48
C TRP A 188 -12.81 -13.69 3.17
N VAL A 189 -12.14 -13.15 4.19
CA VAL A 189 -10.90 -12.38 4.00
C VAL A 189 -9.83 -13.24 3.31
N THR A 190 -9.71 -14.51 3.72
CA THR A 190 -8.76 -15.45 3.10
C THR A 190 -9.09 -15.69 1.63
N VAL A 191 -10.35 -15.90 1.28
CA VAL A 191 -10.79 -16.07 -0.12
C VAL A 191 -10.46 -14.82 -0.95
N LEU A 192 -10.80 -13.63 -0.46
CA LEU A 192 -10.51 -12.38 -1.17
C LEU A 192 -8.99 -12.16 -1.33
N MET A 193 -8.22 -12.48 -0.31
CA MET A 193 -6.76 -12.42 -0.33
C MET A 193 -6.18 -13.34 -1.42
N ILE A 194 -6.62 -14.61 -1.48
CA ILE A 194 -6.15 -15.57 -2.48
C ILE A 194 -6.52 -15.11 -3.88
N LEU A 195 -7.76 -14.69 -4.12
CA LEU A 195 -8.22 -14.20 -5.42
C LEU A 195 -7.43 -12.96 -5.86
N SER A 196 -7.20 -12.01 -4.95
CA SER A 196 -6.40 -10.82 -5.25
C SER A 196 -4.95 -11.18 -5.60
N GLY A 197 -4.33 -12.12 -4.88
CA GLY A 197 -2.98 -12.59 -5.15
C GLY A 197 -2.86 -13.27 -6.52
N ILE A 198 -3.76 -14.20 -6.83
CA ILE A 198 -3.78 -14.93 -8.11
C ILE A 198 -3.97 -13.98 -9.31
N ILE A 199 -4.74 -12.91 -9.16
CA ILE A 199 -5.01 -11.98 -10.26
C ILE A 199 -3.91 -10.91 -10.37
N LEU A 200 -3.61 -10.23 -9.27
CA LEU A 200 -2.76 -9.03 -9.31
C LEU A 200 -1.28 -9.34 -9.50
N ILE A 201 -0.77 -10.42 -8.88
CA ILE A 201 0.66 -10.74 -8.97
C ILE A 201 1.06 -11.14 -10.40
N PRO A 202 0.39 -12.09 -11.08
CA PRO A 202 0.72 -12.44 -12.46
C PRO A 202 0.50 -11.28 -13.44
N TRP A 203 -0.51 -10.44 -13.20
CA TRP A 203 -0.73 -9.25 -14.03
C TRP A 203 0.45 -8.28 -13.97
N GLN A 204 1.00 -8.02 -12.80
CA GLN A 204 2.18 -7.17 -12.64
C GLN A 204 3.43 -7.80 -13.24
N ILE A 205 3.63 -9.11 -13.03
CA ILE A 205 4.75 -9.85 -13.63
C ILE A 205 4.67 -9.79 -15.16
N SER A 206 3.48 -9.99 -15.73
CA SER A 206 3.27 -9.91 -17.19
C SER A 206 3.69 -8.56 -17.78
N ARG A 207 3.44 -7.46 -17.07
CA ARG A 207 3.89 -6.12 -17.49
C ARG A 207 5.42 -6.03 -17.56
N ILE A 208 6.11 -6.54 -16.56
CA ILE A 208 7.58 -6.52 -16.51
C ILE A 208 8.17 -7.41 -17.59
N VAL A 209 7.64 -8.61 -17.76
CA VAL A 209 8.10 -9.54 -18.80
C VAL A 209 7.93 -8.94 -20.18
N LYS A 210 6.80 -8.30 -20.49
CA LYS A 210 6.58 -7.59 -21.77
C LYS A 210 7.64 -6.52 -22.01
N GLU A 211 7.97 -5.73 -21.00
CA GLU A 211 8.97 -4.67 -21.09
C GLU A 211 10.38 -5.25 -21.27
N TRP A 212 10.69 -6.33 -20.56
CA TRP A 212 11.95 -7.06 -20.74
C TRP A 212 12.12 -7.62 -22.16
N ILE A 213 11.10 -8.25 -22.70
CA ILE A 213 11.08 -8.76 -24.07
C ILE A 213 11.26 -7.57 -25.03
N TYR A 214 10.52 -6.48 -24.87
CA TYR A 214 10.64 -5.30 -25.72
C TYR A 214 12.07 -4.77 -25.75
N ILE A 215 12.72 -4.59 -24.60
CA ILE A 215 14.08 -4.07 -24.51
C ILE A 215 15.09 -5.08 -25.09
N SER A 216 14.89 -6.39 -24.87
CA SER A 216 15.81 -7.41 -25.35
C SER A 216 15.77 -7.57 -26.86
N THR A 217 14.63 -7.31 -27.50
CA THR A 217 14.42 -7.46 -28.95
C THR A 217 14.72 -6.18 -29.75
N LYS A 218 14.75 -5.00 -29.10
CA LYS A 218 14.98 -3.72 -29.77
C LYS A 218 16.43 -3.23 -29.64
N LYS A 219 16.97 -2.62 -30.70
CA LYS A 219 18.21 -1.82 -30.64
C LYS A 219 17.86 -0.37 -30.31
N GLU A 220 18.56 0.18 -29.31
CA GLU A 220 18.43 1.59 -28.92
C GLU A 220 19.41 2.45 -29.75
N VAL A 221 19.18 2.50 -31.05
CA VAL A 221 19.98 3.33 -31.97
C VAL A 221 19.03 4.14 -32.84
N LEU A 222 19.34 5.43 -32.99
CA LEU A 222 18.58 6.29 -33.88
C LEU A 222 18.83 5.84 -35.31
N CYS A 223 17.80 5.41 -36.00
CA CYS A 223 17.95 4.96 -37.39
C CYS A 223 18.17 6.15 -38.31
N PRO A 224 19.28 6.18 -39.07
CA PRO A 224 19.56 7.28 -39.99
C PRO A 224 18.59 7.37 -41.16
N GLY A 225 17.85 6.27 -41.46
CA GLY A 225 16.90 6.23 -42.57
C GLY A 225 15.50 6.74 -42.25
N CYS A 226 14.96 6.41 -41.06
CA CYS A 226 13.59 6.75 -40.68
C CYS A 226 13.46 7.60 -39.41
N GLY A 227 14.57 7.91 -38.72
CA GLY A 227 14.57 8.70 -37.47
C GLY A 227 13.96 7.99 -36.25
N LEU A 228 13.54 6.74 -36.35
CA LEU A 228 13.01 5.99 -35.20
C LEU A 228 14.14 5.51 -34.29
N ARG A 229 13.90 5.64 -32.97
CA ARG A 229 14.91 5.33 -31.95
C ARG A 229 15.00 3.82 -31.63
N TYR A 230 13.98 3.03 -31.95
CA TYR A 230 13.91 1.62 -31.60
C TYR A 230 13.52 0.78 -32.83
N HIS A 231 14.45 -0.04 -33.29
CA HIS A 231 14.24 -1.07 -34.31
C HIS A 231 14.43 -2.46 -33.74
N ASP A 232 13.79 -3.45 -34.34
CA ASP A 232 14.06 -4.85 -34.02
C ASP A 232 15.51 -5.16 -34.38
N LYS A 233 16.20 -5.94 -33.51
CA LYS A 233 17.61 -6.31 -33.74
C LYS A 233 17.84 -6.97 -35.09
N ASN A 234 16.84 -7.67 -35.60
CA ASN A 234 16.86 -8.43 -36.86
C ASN A 234 16.08 -7.72 -37.97
N ALA A 235 15.73 -6.44 -37.82
CA ALA A 235 15.00 -5.72 -38.85
C ALA A 235 15.90 -5.50 -40.09
N SER A 236 15.48 -6.01 -41.23
CA SER A 236 16.10 -5.77 -42.54
C SER A 236 15.57 -4.48 -43.22
N HIS A 237 14.43 -3.98 -42.79
CA HIS A 237 13.77 -2.79 -43.32
C HIS A 237 13.21 -1.90 -42.20
N CYS A 238 13.13 -0.61 -42.45
CA CYS A 238 12.44 0.32 -41.56
C CYS A 238 10.94 0.07 -41.63
N LYS A 239 10.28 0.08 -40.47
CA LYS A 239 8.82 0.06 -40.39
C LYS A 239 8.24 1.41 -40.74
#